data_6f996743412bcd3258807506c9556e61
#
_entry.id   6f996743412bcd3258807506c9556e61
#
_cell.length_a   1.000
_cell.length_b   1.000
_cell.length_c   1.000
_cell.angle_alpha   90.00
_cell.angle_beta   90.00
_cell.angle_gamma   90.00
#
_symmetry.space_group_name_H-M   'P 1'
#
loop_
_entity.id
_entity.type
_entity.pdbx_description
1 polymer ?
#
loop_
_entity_poly.entity_id
_entity_poly.type
_entity_poly.pdbx_seq_one_letter_code
_entity_poly.pdbx_strand_id
1 'polypeptide(L)'
;MRLLNIESSPRGPTSASIRVANAFLEAYRQACPAVLVDTLNVWEEKLPEFDQEAIGAKYKGVNREPMDQAESAVWNKIQELALRFQQADRIVLGVPMWNFTYPYKLKQLIDLVCQRRMLFTYDGNEYGPLLKTRRALLVYARGGTYAEDSPTPASRFDHQQYIEFWLKFIGVAEVRTLVVEGTTWGGREKGEACIARGQEAARRLAADF
;
A
#
# COMPACT_ATOMS: atom_id res chain seq x y z
N MET A 1 -8.71 14.23 10.67
CA MET A 1 -7.57 13.43 10.18
C MET A 1 -8.09 12.27 9.35
N ARG A 2 -7.50 12.03 8.17
CA ARG A 2 -7.87 10.94 7.25
C ARG A 2 -6.77 9.89 7.20
N LEU A 3 -7.14 8.62 7.31
CA LEU A 3 -6.24 7.48 7.20
C LEU A 3 -6.68 6.63 6.01
N LEU A 4 -5.80 6.45 5.03
CA LEU A 4 -6.00 5.54 3.91
C LEU A 4 -5.52 4.14 4.31
N ASN A 5 -6.44 3.17 4.38
CA ASN A 5 -6.14 1.76 4.59
C ASN A 5 -6.19 1.02 3.25
N ILE A 6 -5.07 0.43 2.83
CA ILE A 6 -4.96 -0.29 1.55
C ILE A 6 -4.86 -1.79 1.84
N GLU A 7 -5.85 -2.54 1.37
CA GLU A 7 -5.90 -3.99 1.47
C GLU A 7 -5.51 -4.63 0.14
N SER A 8 -4.36 -5.29 0.10
CA SER A 8 -3.84 -5.85 -1.15
C SER A 8 -3.98 -7.38 -1.26
N SER A 9 -4.70 -8.02 -0.34
CA SER A 9 -4.92 -9.46 -0.34
C SER A 9 -6.35 -9.83 -0.75
N PRO A 10 -6.55 -10.75 -1.71
CA PRO A 10 -7.88 -11.24 -2.08
C PRO A 10 -8.51 -12.15 -1.03
N ARG A 11 -7.75 -12.56 -0.01
CA ARG A 11 -8.25 -13.44 1.05
C ARG A 11 -9.15 -12.71 2.06
N GLY A 12 -9.28 -11.38 1.95
CA GLY A 12 -10.13 -10.58 2.83
C GLY A 12 -9.83 -10.84 4.31
N PRO A 13 -10.86 -11.06 5.15
CA PRO A 13 -10.69 -11.23 6.60
C PRO A 13 -9.82 -12.41 7.03
N THR A 14 -9.53 -13.36 6.13
CA THR A 14 -8.65 -14.50 6.42
C THR A 14 -7.18 -14.22 6.14
N SER A 15 -6.87 -13.06 5.55
CA SER A 15 -5.49 -12.66 5.26
C SER A 15 -4.74 -12.22 6.51
N ALA A 16 -3.54 -12.75 6.72
CA ALA A 16 -2.68 -12.37 7.85
C ALA A 16 -2.35 -10.86 7.83
N SER A 17 -1.98 -10.30 6.67
CA SER A 17 -1.66 -8.87 6.55
C SER A 17 -2.86 -7.98 6.88
N ILE A 18 -4.08 -8.34 6.42
CA ILE A 18 -5.31 -7.59 6.72
C ILE A 18 -5.68 -7.73 8.20
N ARG A 19 -5.61 -8.93 8.78
CA ARG A 19 -5.91 -9.15 10.20
C ARG A 19 -5.01 -8.34 11.12
N VAL A 20 -3.73 -8.24 10.80
CA VAL A 20 -2.77 -7.45 11.57
C VAL A 20 -2.98 -5.95 11.37
N ALA A 21 -3.22 -5.50 10.13
CA ALA A 21 -3.57 -4.11 9.85
C ALA A 21 -4.87 -3.68 10.58
N ASN A 22 -5.89 -4.55 10.61
CA ASN A 22 -7.15 -4.28 11.33
C ASN A 22 -6.94 -4.15 12.84
N ALA A 23 -6.08 -4.98 13.45
CA ALA A 23 -5.73 -4.84 14.87
C ALA A 23 -5.08 -3.48 15.18
N PHE A 24 -4.23 -2.96 14.28
CA PHE A 24 -3.73 -1.60 14.36
C PHE A 24 -4.86 -0.57 14.25
N LEU A 25 -5.72 -0.68 13.25
CA LEU A 25 -6.81 0.28 12.98
C LEU A 25 -7.80 0.36 14.14
N GLU A 26 -8.13 -0.78 14.76
CA GLU A 26 -8.99 -0.85 15.95
C GLU A 26 -8.38 -0.07 17.12
N ALA A 27 -7.11 -0.33 17.44
CA ALA A 27 -6.40 0.36 18.51
C ALA A 27 -6.21 1.85 18.19
N TYR A 28 -5.93 2.18 16.93
CA TYR A 28 -5.76 3.57 16.50
C TYR A 28 -7.05 4.38 16.56
N ARG A 29 -8.21 3.79 16.24
CA ARG A 29 -9.52 4.43 16.42
C ARG A 29 -9.85 4.72 17.89
N GLN A 30 -9.40 3.86 18.80
CA GLN A 30 -9.55 4.11 20.25
C GLN A 30 -8.68 5.28 20.70
N ALA A 31 -7.44 5.38 20.21
CA ALA A 31 -6.52 6.47 20.52
C ALA A 31 -6.91 7.80 19.81
N CYS A 32 -7.52 7.71 18.63
CA CYS A 32 -7.92 8.85 17.81
C CYS A 32 -9.36 8.69 17.28
N PRO A 33 -10.40 8.90 18.12
CA PRO A 33 -11.80 8.65 17.75
C PRO A 33 -12.30 9.46 16.55
N ALA A 34 -11.69 10.62 16.27
CA ALA A 34 -12.04 11.48 15.14
C ALA A 34 -11.36 11.07 13.81
N VAL A 35 -10.64 9.95 13.76
CA VAL A 35 -10.03 9.47 12.52
C VAL A 35 -11.09 8.97 11.53
N LEU A 36 -11.03 9.47 10.31
CA LEU A 36 -11.82 8.97 9.19
C LEU A 36 -10.95 7.95 8.43
N VAL A 37 -11.34 6.69 8.49
CA VAL A 37 -10.66 5.61 7.78
C VAL A 37 -11.32 5.38 6.43
N ASP A 38 -10.56 5.58 5.37
CA ASP A 38 -10.91 5.29 3.99
C ASP A 38 -10.24 3.97 3.60
N THR A 39 -11.01 2.90 3.38
CA THR A 39 -10.46 1.59 3.00
C THR A 39 -10.53 1.40 1.49
N LEU A 40 -9.36 1.12 0.89
CA LEU A 40 -9.18 0.75 -0.51
C LEU A 40 -8.78 -0.72 -0.58
N ASN A 41 -9.73 -1.58 -0.92
CA ASN A 41 -9.45 -2.98 -1.23
C ASN A 41 -9.18 -3.09 -2.74
N VAL A 42 -7.95 -3.40 -3.13
CA VAL A 42 -7.54 -3.43 -4.55
C VAL A 42 -8.21 -4.54 -5.36
N TRP A 43 -8.88 -5.49 -4.70
CA TRP A 43 -9.62 -6.58 -5.35
C TRP A 43 -11.10 -6.28 -5.54
N GLU A 44 -11.64 -5.35 -4.76
CA GLU A 44 -13.03 -4.90 -4.86
C GLU A 44 -13.15 -3.59 -5.66
N GLU A 45 -12.09 -2.78 -5.62
CA GLU A 45 -12.01 -1.56 -6.42
C GLU A 45 -11.92 -1.88 -7.91
N LYS A 46 -12.73 -1.20 -8.73
CA LYS A 46 -12.67 -1.30 -10.20
C LYS A 46 -11.45 -0.49 -10.69
N LEU A 47 -10.27 -1.10 -10.55
CA LEU A 47 -9.05 -0.51 -11.10
C LEU A 47 -9.10 -0.62 -12.64
N PRO A 48 -8.92 0.49 -13.40
CA PRO A 48 -8.78 0.40 -14.84
C PRO A 48 -7.50 -0.39 -15.20
N GLU A 49 -7.51 -1.00 -16.39
CA GLU A 49 -6.27 -1.55 -16.93
C GLU A 49 -5.31 -0.40 -17.29
N PHE A 50 -4.00 -0.62 -17.10
CA PHE A 50 -2.99 0.34 -17.50
C PHE A 50 -2.48 0.01 -18.90
N ASP A 51 -3.42 0.01 -19.85
CA ASP A 51 -3.26 -0.36 -21.25
C ASP A 51 -2.90 0.83 -22.15
N GLN A 52 -3.00 0.63 -23.45
CA GLN A 52 -2.68 1.67 -24.45
C GLN A 52 -3.55 2.92 -24.29
N GLU A 53 -4.84 2.77 -23.95
CA GLU A 53 -5.77 3.88 -23.73
C GLU A 53 -5.40 4.68 -22.49
N ALA A 54 -5.13 4.01 -21.37
CA ALA A 54 -4.68 4.64 -20.13
C ALA A 54 -3.31 5.34 -20.30
N ILE A 55 -2.39 4.73 -21.06
CA ILE A 55 -1.09 5.34 -21.38
C ILE A 55 -1.28 6.58 -22.28
N GLY A 56 -2.16 6.52 -23.28
CA GLY A 56 -2.54 7.66 -24.11
C GLY A 56 -3.09 8.81 -23.27
N ALA A 57 -4.07 8.52 -22.41
CA ALA A 57 -4.66 9.47 -21.47
C ALA A 57 -3.61 10.09 -20.53
N LYS A 58 -2.67 9.27 -20.02
CA LYS A 58 -1.56 9.75 -19.20
C LYS A 58 -0.72 10.83 -19.90
N TYR A 59 -0.26 10.57 -21.13
CA TYR A 59 0.57 11.54 -21.85
C TYR A 59 -0.20 12.82 -22.18
N LYS A 60 -1.44 12.71 -22.65
CA LYS A 60 -2.33 13.85 -22.89
C LYS A 60 -2.58 14.64 -21.59
N GLY A 61 -2.86 13.97 -20.47
CA GLY A 61 -3.06 14.62 -19.17
C GLY A 61 -1.84 15.36 -18.66
N VAL A 62 -0.66 14.78 -18.82
CA VAL A 62 0.62 15.43 -18.46
C VAL A 62 0.88 16.66 -19.33
N ASN A 63 0.60 16.56 -20.64
CA ASN A 63 0.83 17.62 -21.62
C ASN A 63 -0.29 18.67 -21.69
N ARG A 64 -1.43 18.41 -21.02
CA ARG A 64 -2.67 19.23 -21.10
C ARG A 64 -3.27 19.25 -22.51
N GLU A 65 -3.18 18.13 -23.20
CA GLU A 65 -3.78 17.92 -24.51
C GLU A 65 -5.24 17.45 -24.37
N PRO A 66 -6.10 17.71 -25.39
CA PRO A 66 -7.47 17.22 -25.39
C PRO A 66 -7.53 15.68 -25.36
N MET A 67 -8.41 15.14 -24.55
CA MET A 67 -8.71 13.71 -24.46
C MET A 67 -10.06 13.44 -25.11
N ASP A 68 -10.23 12.26 -25.72
CA ASP A 68 -11.53 11.77 -26.09
C ASP A 68 -12.33 11.29 -24.85
N GLN A 69 -13.55 10.79 -25.08
CA GLN A 69 -14.45 10.40 -23.98
C GLN A 69 -13.90 9.20 -23.18
N ALA A 70 -13.31 8.22 -23.83
CA ALA A 70 -12.78 7.01 -23.20
C ALA A 70 -11.52 7.34 -22.39
N GLU A 71 -10.57 8.06 -22.99
CA GLU A 71 -9.37 8.57 -22.32
C GLU A 71 -9.70 9.44 -21.10
N SER A 72 -10.71 10.32 -21.24
CA SER A 72 -11.15 11.16 -20.11
C SER A 72 -11.74 10.34 -18.98
N ALA A 73 -12.53 9.30 -19.28
CA ALA A 73 -13.10 8.42 -18.27
C ALA A 73 -12.03 7.67 -17.48
N VAL A 74 -11.03 7.10 -18.16
CA VAL A 74 -9.90 6.40 -17.54
C VAL A 74 -9.08 7.38 -16.69
N TRP A 75 -8.75 8.56 -17.24
CA TRP A 75 -7.94 9.55 -16.54
C TRP A 75 -8.63 10.07 -15.28
N ASN A 76 -9.93 10.34 -15.34
CA ASN A 76 -10.72 10.75 -14.20
C ASN A 76 -10.70 9.68 -13.08
N LYS A 77 -10.82 8.39 -13.45
CA LYS A 77 -10.73 7.31 -12.48
C LYS A 77 -9.36 7.22 -11.83
N ILE A 78 -8.28 7.41 -12.58
CA ILE A 78 -6.91 7.48 -12.06
C ILE A 78 -6.77 8.67 -11.09
N GLN A 79 -7.32 9.85 -11.43
CA GLN A 79 -7.32 11.01 -10.56
C GLN A 79 -8.09 10.78 -9.25
N GLU A 80 -9.27 10.15 -9.31
CA GLU A 80 -10.04 9.78 -8.12
C GLU A 80 -9.23 8.87 -7.17
N LEU A 81 -8.56 7.85 -7.72
CA LEU A 81 -7.70 6.98 -6.93
C LEU A 81 -6.52 7.74 -6.31
N ALA A 82 -5.85 8.59 -7.08
CA ALA A 82 -4.72 9.39 -6.60
C ALA A 82 -5.16 10.41 -5.52
N LEU A 83 -6.37 10.97 -5.63
CA LEU A 83 -6.92 11.91 -4.66
C LEU A 83 -7.04 11.29 -3.26
N ARG A 84 -7.32 9.98 -3.15
CA ARG A 84 -7.37 9.28 -1.86
C ARG A 84 -6.02 9.32 -1.15
N PHE A 85 -4.91 9.19 -1.88
CA PHE A 85 -3.56 9.35 -1.34
C PHE A 85 -3.26 10.80 -0.95
N GLN A 86 -3.62 11.77 -1.79
CA GLN A 86 -3.38 13.19 -1.53
C GLN A 86 -4.11 13.69 -0.27
N GLN A 87 -5.28 13.11 0.03
CA GLN A 87 -6.09 13.47 1.19
C GLN A 87 -5.70 12.72 2.47
N ALA A 88 -4.80 11.76 2.39
CA ALA A 88 -4.42 10.93 3.51
C ALA A 88 -3.36 11.61 4.40
N ASP A 89 -3.66 11.81 5.67
CA ASP A 89 -2.68 12.20 6.69
C ASP A 89 -1.82 11.01 7.14
N ARG A 90 -2.37 9.80 7.01
CA ARG A 90 -1.77 8.51 7.39
C ARG A 90 -2.09 7.45 6.34
N ILE A 91 -1.20 6.49 6.16
CA ILE A 91 -1.41 5.33 5.31
C ILE A 91 -1.16 4.06 6.12
N VAL A 92 -2.03 3.08 5.97
CA VAL A 92 -1.81 1.69 6.42
C VAL A 92 -1.90 0.81 5.18
N LEU A 93 -0.93 -0.08 4.99
CA LEU A 93 -0.88 -0.95 3.81
C LEU A 93 -0.60 -2.39 4.23
N GLY A 94 -1.58 -3.26 4.05
CA GLY A 94 -1.44 -4.71 4.26
C GLY A 94 -0.96 -5.41 3.00
N VAL A 95 0.25 -6.00 3.04
CA VAL A 95 0.93 -6.60 1.89
C VAL A 95 1.25 -8.07 2.17
N PRO A 96 0.55 -9.03 1.56
CA PRO A 96 0.98 -10.42 1.58
C PRO A 96 2.12 -10.64 0.59
N MET A 97 3.05 -11.54 0.90
CA MET A 97 4.05 -11.97 -0.06
C MET A 97 3.49 -13.03 -1.01
N TRP A 98 3.61 -12.80 -2.30
CA TRP A 98 3.29 -13.73 -3.38
C TRP A 98 4.50 -13.93 -4.29
N ASN A 99 4.94 -15.16 -4.44
CA ASN A 99 6.11 -15.46 -5.30
C ASN A 99 7.29 -14.51 -5.05
N PHE A 100 7.61 -14.29 -3.75
CA PHE A 100 8.70 -13.44 -3.25
C PHE A 100 8.53 -11.93 -3.48
N THR A 101 7.36 -11.47 -3.95
CA THR A 101 7.04 -10.05 -4.14
C THR A 101 5.63 -9.74 -3.62
N TYR A 102 5.04 -8.62 -3.99
CA TYR A 102 3.70 -8.17 -3.62
C TYR A 102 2.68 -8.55 -4.71
N PRO A 103 1.36 -8.59 -4.39
CA PRO A 103 0.33 -8.93 -5.37
C PRO A 103 0.30 -7.98 -6.57
N TYR A 104 0.07 -8.51 -7.78
CA TYR A 104 0.03 -7.72 -9.00
C TYR A 104 -1.03 -6.61 -8.98
N LYS A 105 -2.16 -6.80 -8.28
CA LYS A 105 -3.18 -5.77 -8.10
C LYS A 105 -2.67 -4.55 -7.31
N LEU A 106 -1.76 -4.75 -6.35
CA LEU A 106 -1.10 -3.64 -5.68
C LEU A 106 -0.18 -2.89 -6.64
N LYS A 107 0.55 -3.61 -7.51
CA LYS A 107 1.38 -2.98 -8.53
C LYS A 107 0.54 -2.19 -9.53
N GLN A 108 -0.60 -2.75 -9.97
CA GLN A 108 -1.55 -2.04 -10.83
C GLN A 108 -2.01 -0.72 -10.18
N LEU A 109 -2.42 -0.74 -8.90
CA LEU A 109 -2.77 0.49 -8.18
C LEU A 109 -1.63 1.51 -8.19
N ILE A 110 -0.40 1.07 -7.87
CA ILE A 110 0.79 1.94 -7.87
C ILE A 110 1.03 2.56 -9.25
N ASP A 111 0.96 1.76 -10.32
CA ASP A 111 1.16 2.24 -11.70
C ASP A 111 0.09 3.24 -12.13
N LEU A 112 -1.15 3.05 -11.69
CA LEU A 112 -2.25 3.97 -11.95
C LEU A 112 -2.05 5.31 -11.21
N VAL A 113 -1.78 5.29 -9.90
CA VAL A 113 -1.80 6.52 -9.08
C VAL A 113 -0.47 7.29 -9.12
N CYS A 114 0.65 6.62 -9.41
CA CYS A 114 1.96 7.24 -9.42
C CYS A 114 2.19 8.04 -10.70
N GLN A 115 1.43 9.12 -10.87
CA GLN A 115 1.49 9.98 -12.06
C GLN A 115 2.05 11.35 -11.69
N ARG A 116 2.76 11.96 -12.67
CA ARG A 116 3.25 13.35 -12.57
C ARG A 116 2.08 14.30 -12.32
N ARG A 117 2.25 15.24 -11.39
CA ARG A 117 1.24 16.21 -10.91
C ARG A 117 0.11 15.58 -10.06
N MET A 118 0.17 14.27 -9.81
CA MET A 118 -0.74 13.61 -8.85
C MET A 118 -0.02 13.26 -7.55
N LEU A 119 1.00 12.41 -7.59
CA LEU A 119 1.76 12.01 -6.40
C LEU A 119 3.20 12.53 -6.39
N PHE A 120 3.71 13.00 -7.53
CA PHE A 120 5.04 13.58 -7.64
C PHE A 120 5.10 14.66 -8.71
N THR A 121 6.15 15.51 -8.63
CA THR A 121 6.53 16.48 -9.68
C THR A 121 7.79 16.01 -10.38
N TYR A 122 8.02 16.54 -11.58
CA TYR A 122 9.27 16.44 -12.30
C TYR A 122 9.48 17.74 -13.08
N ASP A 123 10.58 18.45 -12.86
CA ASP A 123 10.86 19.75 -13.47
C ASP A 123 11.76 19.68 -14.71
N GLY A 124 12.20 18.51 -15.09
CA GLY A 124 13.15 18.25 -16.16
C GLY A 124 14.49 17.71 -15.67
N ASN A 125 14.82 17.93 -14.40
CA ASN A 125 16.06 17.48 -13.76
C ASN A 125 15.78 16.58 -12.55
N GLU A 126 14.86 17.01 -11.66
CA GLU A 126 14.61 16.34 -10.38
C GLU A 126 13.14 15.98 -10.17
N TYR A 127 12.94 14.93 -9.40
CA TYR A 127 11.62 14.53 -8.91
C TYR A 127 11.35 15.17 -7.55
N GLY A 128 10.12 15.66 -7.34
CA GLY A 128 9.67 16.19 -6.07
C GLY A 128 8.41 15.47 -5.59
N PRO A 129 8.30 15.13 -4.29
CA PRO A 129 7.10 14.52 -3.73
C PRO A 129 5.94 15.52 -3.67
N LEU A 130 4.69 15.03 -3.76
CA LEU A 130 3.49 15.86 -3.63
C LEU A 130 2.66 15.52 -2.39
N LEU A 131 2.84 14.35 -1.78
CA LEU A 131 2.11 14.03 -0.56
C LEU A 131 2.69 14.76 0.66
N LYS A 132 1.79 15.06 1.60
CA LYS A 132 2.13 15.60 2.92
C LYS A 132 1.82 14.58 4.02
N THR A 133 1.75 13.32 3.66
CA THR A 133 1.47 12.22 4.58
C THR A 133 2.59 12.08 5.59
N ARG A 134 2.25 12.17 6.88
CA ARG A 134 3.27 12.13 7.95
C ARG A 134 3.84 10.74 8.16
N ARG A 135 3.00 9.71 8.19
CA ARG A 135 3.40 8.34 8.51
C ARG A 135 2.67 7.31 7.66
N ALA A 136 3.37 6.23 7.37
CA ALA A 136 2.77 4.99 6.86
C ALA A 136 3.17 3.80 7.72
N LEU A 137 2.22 2.88 7.93
CA LEU A 137 2.48 1.55 8.48
C LEU A 137 2.37 0.53 7.36
N LEU A 138 3.45 -0.20 7.13
CA LEU A 138 3.47 -1.36 6.24
C LEU A 138 3.38 -2.64 7.06
N VAL A 139 2.39 -3.47 6.76
CA VAL A 139 2.21 -4.79 7.35
C VAL A 139 2.51 -5.84 6.30
N TYR A 140 3.71 -6.40 6.33
CA TYR A 140 4.09 -7.51 5.47
C TYR A 140 3.75 -8.84 6.12
N ALA A 141 3.07 -9.74 5.39
CA ALA A 141 2.80 -11.09 5.83
C ALA A 141 3.44 -12.11 4.89
N ARG A 142 4.25 -13.00 5.45
CA ARG A 142 4.99 -14.04 4.74
C ARG A 142 4.62 -15.42 5.26
N GLY A 143 4.43 -16.38 4.36
CA GLY A 143 4.10 -17.77 4.73
C GLY A 143 5.25 -18.48 5.42
N GLY A 144 6.46 -18.32 4.91
CA GLY A 144 7.70 -18.85 5.45
C GLY A 144 8.43 -17.88 6.37
N THR A 145 9.63 -18.30 6.81
CA THR A 145 10.62 -17.47 7.51
C THR A 145 11.84 -17.31 6.61
N TYR A 146 12.41 -16.11 6.56
CA TYR A 146 13.47 -15.75 5.60
C TYR A 146 14.63 -15.06 6.33
N ALA A 147 15.26 -15.79 7.24
CA ALA A 147 16.44 -15.32 7.97
C ALA A 147 17.62 -15.08 6.99
N GLU A 148 18.50 -14.14 7.32
CA GLU A 148 19.59 -13.72 6.44
C GLU A 148 20.64 -14.84 6.22
N ASP A 149 20.76 -15.78 7.15
CA ASP A 149 21.63 -16.96 7.07
C ASP A 149 20.97 -18.16 6.36
N SER A 150 19.71 -18.01 5.91
CA SER A 150 18.98 -19.05 5.18
C SER A 150 19.42 -19.12 3.70
N PRO A 151 19.15 -20.24 3.00
CA PRO A 151 19.38 -20.33 1.55
C PRO A 151 18.61 -19.30 0.72
N THR A 152 17.52 -18.76 1.28
CA THR A 152 16.65 -17.77 0.66
C THR A 152 16.40 -16.62 1.61
N PRO A 153 17.40 -15.75 1.87
CA PRO A 153 17.23 -14.65 2.79
C PRO A 153 16.31 -13.55 2.22
N ALA A 154 15.65 -12.84 3.13
CA ALA A 154 14.70 -11.77 2.76
C ALA A 154 15.35 -10.63 1.97
N SER A 155 16.64 -10.37 2.17
CA SER A 155 17.41 -9.36 1.45
C SER A 155 17.50 -9.57 -0.07
N ARG A 156 17.21 -10.80 -0.55
CA ARG A 156 17.18 -11.13 -1.99
C ARG A 156 15.86 -10.76 -2.68
N PHE A 157 14.85 -10.32 -1.92
CA PHE A 157 13.53 -10.00 -2.46
C PHE A 157 13.28 -8.51 -2.45
N ASP A 158 12.63 -7.98 -3.45
CA ASP A 158 12.20 -6.58 -3.53
C ASP A 158 10.88 -6.28 -2.79
N HIS A 159 10.27 -7.31 -2.21
CA HIS A 159 8.93 -7.28 -1.59
C HIS A 159 8.71 -6.09 -0.65
N GLN A 160 9.68 -5.77 0.20
CA GLN A 160 9.61 -4.69 1.17
C GLN A 160 10.24 -3.41 0.62
N GLN A 161 11.43 -3.49 0.06
CA GLN A 161 12.26 -2.36 -0.33
C GLN A 161 11.57 -1.45 -1.36
N TYR A 162 10.89 -2.04 -2.35
CA TYR A 162 10.19 -1.28 -3.38
C TYR A 162 9.06 -0.43 -2.82
N ILE A 163 8.21 -0.99 -1.94
CA ILE A 163 7.06 -0.27 -1.36
C ILE A 163 7.55 0.85 -0.43
N GLU A 164 8.58 0.59 0.39
CA GLU A 164 9.18 1.62 1.25
C GLU A 164 9.78 2.77 0.43
N PHE A 165 10.51 2.44 -0.63
CA PHE A 165 11.06 3.42 -1.56
C PHE A 165 9.94 4.24 -2.21
N TRP A 166 8.90 3.59 -2.75
CA TRP A 166 7.78 4.26 -3.39
C TRP A 166 7.06 5.22 -2.46
N LEU A 167 6.75 4.81 -1.23
CA LEU A 167 6.11 5.68 -0.25
C LEU A 167 6.94 6.91 0.07
N LYS A 168 8.25 6.76 0.24
CA LYS A 168 9.17 7.89 0.45
C LYS A 168 9.23 8.79 -0.79
N PHE A 169 9.30 8.21 -1.98
CA PHE A 169 9.32 8.92 -3.26
C PHE A 169 8.11 9.83 -3.44
N ILE A 170 6.92 9.39 -3.06
CA ILE A 170 5.69 10.19 -3.16
C ILE A 170 5.49 11.18 -2.00
N GLY A 171 6.31 11.14 -0.94
CA GLY A 171 6.35 12.15 0.13
C GLY A 171 5.90 11.69 1.52
N VAL A 172 5.85 10.39 1.78
CA VAL A 172 5.61 9.89 3.14
C VAL A 172 6.86 10.14 3.99
N ALA A 173 6.72 10.92 5.07
CA ALA A 173 7.85 11.36 5.88
C ALA A 173 8.46 10.22 6.71
N GLU A 174 7.63 9.38 7.33
CA GLU A 174 8.05 8.24 8.16
C GLU A 174 7.33 6.97 7.71
N VAL A 175 8.08 5.92 7.41
CA VAL A 175 7.55 4.59 7.09
C VAL A 175 7.94 3.63 8.20
N ARG A 176 6.96 3.08 8.91
CA ARG A 176 7.12 2.02 9.88
C ARG A 176 6.74 0.69 9.25
N THR A 177 7.53 -0.33 9.51
CA THR A 177 7.33 -1.65 8.92
C THR A 177 7.15 -2.71 10.00
N LEU A 178 6.10 -3.51 9.87
CA LEU A 178 5.82 -4.68 10.68
C LEU A 178 5.81 -5.92 9.78
N VAL A 179 6.76 -6.82 9.99
CA VAL A 179 6.87 -8.08 9.26
C VAL A 179 6.33 -9.22 10.12
N VAL A 180 5.40 -9.99 9.56
CA VAL A 180 4.81 -11.18 10.17
C VAL A 180 5.18 -12.39 9.33
N GLU A 181 6.09 -13.20 9.82
CA GLU A 181 6.60 -14.39 9.14
C GLU A 181 6.04 -15.68 9.74
N GLY A 182 6.17 -16.78 8.99
CA GLY A 182 5.74 -18.10 9.44
C GLY A 182 4.23 -18.28 9.50
N THR A 183 3.47 -17.45 8.76
CA THR A 183 1.98 -17.48 8.84
C THR A 183 1.36 -18.75 8.30
N THR A 184 2.11 -19.57 7.57
CA THR A 184 1.69 -20.89 7.08
C THR A 184 2.69 -21.99 7.39
N TRP A 185 3.89 -21.65 7.83
CA TRP A 185 4.96 -22.60 8.11
C TRP A 185 4.78 -23.25 9.48
N GLY A 186 4.86 -24.58 9.51
CA GLY A 186 4.75 -25.34 10.77
C GLY A 186 3.31 -25.62 11.20
N GLY A 187 2.35 -25.43 10.28
CA GLY A 187 0.95 -25.77 10.48
C GLY A 187 0.10 -24.60 11.01
N ARG A 188 -1.21 -24.85 11.05
CA ARG A 188 -2.22 -23.81 11.33
C ARG A 188 -2.02 -23.15 12.70
N GLU A 189 -1.78 -23.93 13.74
CA GLU A 189 -1.64 -23.42 15.11
C GLU A 189 -0.45 -22.45 15.25
N LYS A 190 0.72 -22.85 14.71
CA LYS A 190 1.91 -21.99 14.71
C LYS A 190 1.69 -20.71 13.88
N GLY A 191 1.03 -20.85 12.73
CA GLY A 191 0.68 -19.69 11.88
C GLY A 191 -0.23 -18.70 12.61
N GLU A 192 -1.27 -19.18 13.29
CA GLU A 192 -2.17 -18.34 14.10
C GLU A 192 -1.43 -17.66 15.25
N ALA A 193 -0.50 -18.36 15.92
CA ALA A 193 0.33 -17.76 16.96
C ALA A 193 1.24 -16.64 16.40
N CYS A 194 1.79 -16.78 15.19
CA CYS A 194 2.56 -15.73 14.53
C CYS A 194 1.68 -14.52 14.22
N ILE A 195 0.49 -14.73 13.69
CA ILE A 195 -0.48 -13.65 13.40
C ILE A 195 -0.88 -12.93 14.70
N ALA A 196 -1.18 -13.66 15.78
CA ALA A 196 -1.55 -13.08 17.07
C ALA A 196 -0.44 -12.19 17.63
N ARG A 197 0.82 -12.61 17.55
CA ARG A 197 1.97 -11.75 17.93
C ARG A 197 2.07 -10.50 17.05
N GLY A 198 1.83 -10.63 15.74
CA GLY A 198 1.77 -9.51 14.82
C GLY A 198 0.66 -8.51 15.17
N GLN A 199 -0.53 -9.00 15.52
CA GLN A 199 -1.65 -8.16 15.96
C GLN A 199 -1.33 -7.40 17.25
N GLU A 200 -0.67 -8.05 18.20
CA GLU A 200 -0.26 -7.39 19.45
C GLU A 200 0.81 -6.32 19.20
N ALA A 201 1.79 -6.58 18.35
CA ALA A 201 2.77 -5.58 17.93
C ALA A 201 2.11 -4.40 17.21
N ALA A 202 1.12 -4.66 16.35
CA ALA A 202 0.35 -3.64 15.63
C ALA A 202 -0.43 -2.73 16.59
N ARG A 203 -1.10 -3.30 17.62
CA ARG A 203 -1.79 -2.49 18.65
C ARG A 203 -0.86 -1.56 19.39
N ARG A 204 0.35 -2.05 19.75
CA ARG A 204 1.36 -1.19 20.41
C ARG A 204 1.81 -0.02 19.54
N LEU A 205 1.99 -0.25 18.23
CA LEU A 205 2.36 0.81 17.30
C LEU A 205 1.30 1.90 17.16
N ALA A 206 0.04 1.60 17.44
CA ALA A 206 -1.06 2.55 17.31
C ALA A 206 -1.01 3.70 18.34
N ALA A 207 -0.35 3.50 19.48
CA ALA A 207 -0.33 4.47 20.58
C ALA A 207 0.44 5.76 20.24
N ASP A 208 1.44 5.68 19.37
CA ASP A 208 2.32 6.80 19.00
C ASP A 208 2.37 7.07 17.48
N PHE A 209 1.38 6.58 16.74
CA PHE A 209 1.27 6.72 15.29
C PHE A 209 0.47 7.97 14.91
#